data_6a49256f4bc76836d7de263da14049e4
#
_entry.id   6a49256f4bc76836d7de263da14049e4
#
_cell.length_a   1.000
_cell.length_b   1.000
_cell.length_c   1.000
_cell.angle_alpha   90.00
_cell.angle_beta   90.00
_cell.angle_gamma   90.00
#
_symmetry.space_group_name_H-M   'P 1'
#
loop_
_entity.id
_entity.type
_entity.pdbx_description
1 polymer ?
#
loop_
_entity_poly.entity_id
_entity_poly.type
_entity_poly.pdbx_seq_one_letter_code
_entity_poly.pdbx_strand_id
1 'polypeptide(L)'
;LKKSSIIWNTVLAYLSGALILFVLFRLWARKRTISVNIDGPISENQPQYDKGTSQPKGPSNLGITFSPNPIKSEPTYEEYFNWLRAKENVIYKAKQDGKDYQGNIKFSIGMGHQILPNEDYLLNTTISETKVRELFKSDIEKIVQDVNSVVRVPLTRNQKLALVSIRYNVGPAGFRSGKLLSTLNNRDYAGVAAMIPNFIVTSNGGIFNQALQNRRRSEAQLFLKTD
;
A
#
# COMPACT_ATOMS: atom_id res chain seq x y z
N LEU A 1 17.59 37.97 35.64
CA LEU A 1 16.26 37.44 36.05
C LEU A 1 15.13 37.66 35.00
N LYS A 2 15.40 38.24 33.81
CA LYS A 2 14.36 38.48 32.76
C LYS A 2 14.28 37.45 31.66
N LYS A 3 15.17 36.44 31.59
CA LYS A 3 15.17 35.43 30.50
C LYS A 3 14.27 34.19 30.77
N SER A 4 13.93 33.91 32.00
CA SER A 4 13.12 32.73 32.34
C SER A 4 11.61 32.92 32.09
N SER A 5 11.09 34.14 32.18
CA SER A 5 9.67 34.43 32.00
C SER A 5 9.17 34.28 30.53
N ILE A 6 10.06 34.52 29.56
CA ILE A 6 9.72 34.46 28.14
C ILE A 6 9.56 32.98 27.68
N ILE A 7 10.40 32.10 28.20
CA ILE A 7 10.34 30.66 27.86
C ILE A 7 9.07 30.03 28.39
N TRP A 8 8.65 30.34 29.61
CA TRP A 8 7.43 29.81 30.21
C TRP A 8 6.15 30.29 29.50
N ASN A 9 6.12 31.58 29.09
CA ASN A 9 4.96 32.10 28.34
C ASN A 9 4.83 31.48 26.95
N THR A 10 5.93 31.12 26.28
CA THR A 10 5.91 30.44 24.98
C THR A 10 5.45 28.98 25.12
N VAL A 11 5.91 28.27 26.15
CA VAL A 11 5.49 26.88 26.41
C VAL A 11 4.00 26.78 26.77
N LEU A 12 3.51 27.72 27.60
CA LEU A 12 2.05 27.77 27.93
C LEU A 12 1.21 28.09 26.69
N ALA A 13 1.65 28.94 25.79
CA ALA A 13 0.92 29.23 24.55
C ALA A 13 0.84 28.02 23.61
N TYR A 14 1.90 27.22 23.51
CA TYR A 14 1.88 25.97 22.72
C TYR A 14 0.99 24.89 23.33
N LEU A 15 0.99 24.76 24.67
CA LEU A 15 0.13 23.78 25.36
C LEU A 15 -1.36 24.13 25.26
N SER A 16 -1.69 25.42 25.34
CA SER A 16 -3.09 25.89 25.18
C SER A 16 -3.59 25.72 23.74
N GLY A 17 -2.74 25.97 22.72
CA GLY A 17 -3.07 25.76 21.31
C GLY A 17 -3.35 24.29 20.97
N ALA A 18 -2.53 23.37 21.49
CA ALA A 18 -2.71 21.93 21.29
C ALA A 18 -4.01 21.41 21.95
N LEU A 19 -4.34 21.92 23.13
CA LEU A 19 -5.58 21.55 23.84
C LEU A 19 -6.83 22.05 23.11
N ILE A 20 -6.80 23.27 22.56
CA ILE A 20 -7.89 23.83 21.77
C ILE A 20 -8.11 23.02 20.49
N LEU A 21 -7.05 22.64 19.76
CA LEU A 21 -7.14 21.82 18.57
C LEU A 21 -7.70 20.42 18.89
N PHE A 22 -7.30 19.83 20.01
CA PHE A 22 -7.84 18.52 20.44
C PHE A 22 -9.32 18.58 20.79
N VAL A 23 -9.76 19.65 21.47
CA VAL A 23 -11.17 19.87 21.82
C VAL A 23 -12.01 20.14 20.56
N LEU A 24 -11.50 20.94 19.62
CA LEU A 24 -12.18 21.20 18.34
C LEU A 24 -12.27 19.95 17.49
N PHE A 25 -11.23 19.10 17.47
CA PHE A 25 -11.27 17.80 16.80
C PHE A 25 -12.30 16.85 17.42
N ARG A 26 -12.40 16.81 18.75
CA ARG A 26 -13.41 16.02 19.47
C ARG A 26 -14.85 16.53 19.21
N LEU A 27 -15.03 17.84 19.14
CA LEU A 27 -16.34 18.45 18.82
C LEU A 27 -16.73 18.23 17.35
N TRP A 28 -15.74 18.27 16.43
CA TRP A 28 -15.96 17.97 15.02
C TRP A 28 -16.28 16.49 14.79
N ALA A 29 -15.61 15.58 15.47
CA ALA A 29 -15.88 14.14 15.43
C ALA A 29 -17.27 13.78 15.99
N ARG A 30 -17.75 14.50 17.03
CA ARG A 30 -19.10 14.30 17.61
C ARG A 30 -20.23 14.76 16.69
N LYS A 31 -20.01 15.73 15.80
CA LYS A 31 -21.05 16.23 14.87
C LYS A 31 -21.27 15.34 13.63
N ARG A 32 -20.53 14.24 13.47
CA ARG A 32 -20.68 13.32 12.34
C ARG A 32 -21.39 12.01 12.68
N THR A 33 -22.12 11.94 13.77
CA THR A 33 -23.08 10.85 13.96
C THR A 33 -24.33 11.20 13.14
N ILE A 34 -24.36 10.80 11.88
CA ILE A 34 -25.57 10.82 11.08
C ILE A 34 -26.45 9.69 11.62
N SER A 35 -27.47 10.02 12.38
CA SER A 35 -28.57 9.12 12.70
C SER A 35 -29.39 8.92 11.42
N VAL A 36 -29.22 7.78 10.78
CA VAL A 36 -30.12 7.33 9.72
C VAL A 36 -31.37 6.80 10.45
N ASN A 37 -32.45 7.58 10.43
CA ASN A 37 -33.78 7.12 10.86
C ASN A 37 -34.31 6.18 9.79
N ILE A 38 -34.40 4.90 10.08
CA ILE A 38 -35.02 3.89 9.23
C ILE A 38 -36.40 3.59 9.83
N ASP A 39 -37.34 4.55 9.68
CA ASP A 39 -38.78 4.32 9.90
C ASP A 39 -39.42 4.19 8.52
N GLY A 40 -39.37 3.02 7.95
CA GLY A 40 -40.16 2.58 6.82
C GLY A 40 -40.57 1.12 7.03
N PRO A 41 -41.82 0.70 6.65
CA PRO A 41 -42.31 -0.63 6.93
C PRO A 41 -41.48 -1.67 6.18
N ILE A 42 -40.99 -2.67 6.92
CA ILE A 42 -40.29 -3.82 6.43
C ILE A 42 -41.24 -4.64 5.57
N SER A 43 -41.10 -4.55 4.24
CA SER A 43 -41.72 -5.50 3.34
C SER A 43 -41.02 -6.85 3.48
N GLU A 44 -41.77 -7.79 4.01
CA GLU A 44 -41.38 -9.19 4.22
C GLU A 44 -41.39 -9.92 2.87
N ASN A 45 -40.28 -9.75 2.09
CA ASN A 45 -39.93 -10.62 0.96
C ASN A 45 -38.51 -11.12 1.17
N GLN A 46 -38.37 -12.17 1.97
CA GLN A 46 -37.17 -12.97 2.02
C GLN A 46 -36.98 -13.67 0.66
N PRO A 47 -35.80 -13.51 0.01
CA PRO A 47 -35.48 -14.40 -1.10
C PRO A 47 -35.19 -15.77 -0.56
N GLN A 48 -35.97 -16.74 -1.03
CA GLN A 48 -35.79 -18.17 -0.80
C GLN A 48 -34.38 -18.60 -1.27
N TYR A 49 -33.57 -19.11 -0.35
CA TYR A 49 -32.25 -19.69 -0.67
C TYR A 49 -32.44 -21.00 -1.42
N ASP A 50 -32.16 -21.01 -2.70
CA ASP A 50 -32.01 -22.23 -3.48
C ASP A 50 -30.62 -22.83 -3.19
N LYS A 51 -30.62 -24.06 -2.69
CA LYS A 51 -29.41 -24.85 -2.39
C LYS A 51 -28.83 -25.46 -3.67
N GLY A 52 -28.24 -24.61 -4.50
CA GLY A 52 -27.56 -25.08 -5.71
C GLY A 52 -26.84 -23.92 -6.39
N THR A 53 -25.49 -23.92 -6.30
CA THR A 53 -24.58 -22.99 -6.98
C THR A 53 -24.55 -21.56 -6.43
N SER A 54 -23.81 -21.38 -5.32
CA SER A 54 -23.50 -20.08 -4.75
C SER A 54 -22.37 -19.37 -5.50
N GLN A 55 -22.70 -18.43 -6.39
CA GLN A 55 -21.85 -17.30 -6.74
C GLN A 55 -22.54 -16.02 -6.29
N PRO A 56 -21.93 -15.20 -5.41
CA PRO A 56 -22.48 -13.89 -5.12
C PRO A 56 -22.33 -12.99 -6.35
N LYS A 57 -23.45 -12.55 -6.92
CA LYS A 57 -23.50 -11.51 -7.95
C LYS A 57 -23.21 -10.16 -7.31
N GLY A 58 -21.95 -9.68 -7.39
CA GLY A 58 -21.61 -8.28 -7.20
C GLY A 58 -22.10 -7.42 -8.38
N PRO A 59 -22.18 -6.09 -8.24
CA PRO A 59 -22.68 -5.21 -9.29
C PRO A 59 -21.76 -5.25 -10.52
N SER A 60 -22.15 -6.03 -11.51
CA SER A 60 -21.46 -6.22 -12.78
C SER A 60 -21.91 -5.15 -13.78
N ASN A 61 -21.30 -3.96 -13.75
CA ASN A 61 -21.55 -2.94 -14.78
C ASN A 61 -20.33 -2.59 -15.64
N LEU A 62 -19.28 -3.41 -15.62
CA LEU A 62 -18.10 -3.18 -16.47
C LEU A 62 -17.91 -4.20 -17.59
N GLY A 63 -18.79 -5.20 -17.73
CA GLY A 63 -18.69 -6.20 -18.82
C GLY A 63 -17.38 -7.02 -18.83
N ILE A 64 -16.57 -6.91 -17.75
CA ILE A 64 -15.28 -7.61 -17.64
C ILE A 64 -15.52 -8.92 -16.93
N THR A 65 -15.55 -10.01 -17.67
CA THR A 65 -15.55 -11.35 -17.10
C THR A 65 -14.13 -11.73 -16.68
N PHE A 66 -13.88 -11.69 -15.38
CA PHE A 66 -12.65 -12.27 -14.83
C PHE A 66 -12.78 -13.79 -14.77
N SER A 67 -12.25 -14.48 -15.75
CA SER A 67 -12.01 -15.91 -15.61
C SER A 67 -10.69 -16.10 -14.85
N PRO A 68 -10.69 -16.72 -13.67
CA PRO A 68 -9.44 -17.04 -12.98
C PRO A 68 -8.78 -18.23 -13.69
N ASN A 69 -8.13 -17.98 -14.83
CA ASN A 69 -7.22 -18.97 -15.35
C ASN A 69 -6.10 -19.14 -14.33
N PRO A 70 -5.78 -20.37 -13.90
CA PRO A 70 -4.62 -20.61 -13.06
C PRO A 70 -3.39 -20.02 -13.73
N ILE A 71 -2.48 -19.46 -12.94
CA ILE A 71 -1.23 -18.85 -13.43
C ILE A 71 -0.58 -19.83 -14.40
N LYS A 72 -0.52 -19.50 -15.68
CA LYS A 72 0.17 -20.31 -16.68
C LYS A 72 1.69 -20.34 -16.41
N SER A 73 2.22 -19.28 -15.80
CA SER A 73 3.61 -19.18 -15.32
C SER A 73 3.75 -18.00 -14.36
N GLU A 74 4.57 -18.15 -13.34
CA GLU A 74 4.97 -17.05 -12.45
C GLU A 74 5.72 -15.96 -13.24
N PRO A 75 5.60 -14.67 -12.87
CA PRO A 75 6.46 -13.64 -13.44
C PRO A 75 7.94 -13.97 -13.17
N THR A 76 8.77 -13.79 -14.18
CA THR A 76 10.20 -14.01 -14.06
C THR A 76 10.87 -12.88 -13.26
N TYR A 77 12.09 -13.14 -12.75
CA TYR A 77 12.92 -12.11 -12.14
C TYR A 77 13.08 -10.88 -13.04
N GLU A 78 13.34 -11.06 -14.35
CA GLU A 78 13.54 -9.96 -15.30
C GLU A 78 12.27 -9.11 -15.49
N GLU A 79 11.08 -9.70 -15.41
CA GLU A 79 9.83 -8.95 -15.48
C GLU A 79 9.61 -8.10 -14.23
N TYR A 80 9.87 -8.64 -13.04
CA TYR A 80 9.85 -7.85 -11.81
C TYR A 80 10.89 -6.73 -11.87
N PHE A 81 12.11 -7.04 -12.30
CA PHE A 81 13.18 -6.06 -12.39
C PHE A 81 12.82 -4.92 -13.36
N ASN A 82 12.45 -5.24 -14.59
CA ASN A 82 12.15 -4.25 -15.62
C ASN A 82 10.92 -3.40 -15.25
N TRP A 83 9.87 -4.01 -14.68
CA TRP A 83 8.69 -3.29 -14.24
C TRP A 83 9.00 -2.29 -13.11
N LEU A 84 9.73 -2.71 -12.11
CA LEU A 84 10.06 -1.89 -10.95
C LEU A 84 11.16 -0.87 -11.28
N ARG A 85 12.16 -1.24 -12.08
CA ARG A 85 13.22 -0.33 -12.55
C ARG A 85 12.66 0.93 -13.24
N ALA A 86 11.55 0.79 -13.98
CA ALA A 86 10.88 1.92 -14.63
C ALA A 86 10.16 2.85 -13.64
N LYS A 87 10.04 2.48 -12.36
CA LYS A 87 9.29 3.23 -11.33
C LYS A 87 10.16 3.69 -10.17
N GLU A 88 11.35 3.13 -10.03
CA GLU A 88 12.27 3.40 -8.92
C GLU A 88 13.52 4.13 -9.43
N ASN A 89 13.97 5.11 -8.66
CA ASN A 89 15.28 5.71 -8.88
C ASN A 89 16.36 4.76 -8.36
N VAL A 90 17.41 4.54 -9.16
CA VAL A 90 18.55 3.74 -8.72
C VAL A 90 19.58 4.62 -8.05
N ILE A 91 19.98 4.23 -6.85
CA ILE A 91 20.95 4.94 -6.01
C ILE A 91 22.22 4.09 -5.89
N TYR A 92 23.32 4.57 -6.43
CA TYR A 92 24.60 3.82 -6.43
C TYR A 92 25.45 4.07 -5.17
N LYS A 93 25.12 5.07 -4.37
CA LYS A 93 25.74 5.35 -3.06
C LYS A 93 24.66 5.37 -2.01
N ALA A 94 24.97 4.89 -0.81
CA ALA A 94 24.01 4.91 0.30
C ALA A 94 23.44 6.31 0.54
N LYS A 95 22.14 6.38 0.72
CA LYS A 95 21.40 7.60 1.03
C LYS A 95 20.57 7.39 2.29
N GLN A 96 20.55 8.40 3.15
CA GLN A 96 19.68 8.38 4.32
C GLN A 96 18.21 8.31 3.92
N ASP A 97 17.47 7.38 4.51
CA ASP A 97 16.07 7.06 4.22
C ASP A 97 15.22 7.04 5.49
N GLY A 98 15.19 8.18 6.18
CA GLY A 98 14.40 8.36 7.39
C GLY A 98 15.00 7.70 8.63
N LYS A 99 14.12 7.37 9.58
CA LYS A 99 14.45 6.73 10.85
C LYS A 99 13.53 5.54 11.09
N ASP A 100 14.02 4.55 11.86
CA ASP A 100 13.18 3.48 12.38
C ASP A 100 12.34 3.96 13.58
N TYR A 101 11.53 3.04 14.15
CA TYR A 101 10.68 3.33 15.31
C TYR A 101 11.47 3.58 16.61
N GLN A 102 12.76 3.22 16.65
CA GLN A 102 13.69 3.46 17.76
C GLN A 102 14.46 4.79 17.58
N GLY A 103 14.30 5.45 16.43
CA GLY A 103 14.99 6.70 16.10
C GLY A 103 16.33 6.53 15.40
N ASN A 104 16.77 5.29 15.09
CA ASN A 104 18.00 5.03 14.36
C ASN A 104 17.86 5.46 12.90
N ILE A 105 18.92 6.06 12.34
CA ILE A 105 18.94 6.46 10.94
C ILE A 105 18.99 5.21 10.05
N LYS A 106 18.06 5.15 9.09
CA LYS A 106 18.05 4.14 8.03
C LYS A 106 18.76 4.67 6.79
N PHE A 107 19.40 3.75 6.08
CA PHE A 107 20.02 4.02 4.79
C PHE A 107 19.47 3.07 3.74
N SER A 108 19.31 3.57 2.52
CA SER A 108 18.94 2.78 1.35
C SER A 108 19.96 2.94 0.23
N ILE A 109 20.04 1.91 -0.63
CA ILE A 109 20.93 1.85 -1.80
C ILE A 109 20.26 1.02 -2.91
N GLY A 110 20.76 1.09 -4.12
CA GLY A 110 20.20 0.34 -5.26
C GLY A 110 18.82 0.82 -5.63
N MET A 111 17.87 -0.07 -5.72
CA MET A 111 16.45 0.21 -6.02
C MET A 111 15.60 0.35 -4.73
N GLY A 112 16.16 0.85 -3.64
CA GLY A 112 15.47 0.99 -2.36
C GLY A 112 15.75 -0.14 -1.38
N HIS A 113 16.83 -0.89 -1.60
CA HIS A 113 17.33 -1.86 -0.63
C HIS A 113 17.71 -1.16 0.67
N GLN A 114 17.09 -1.54 1.78
CA GLN A 114 17.44 -1.04 3.11
C GLN A 114 18.70 -1.73 3.59
N ILE A 115 19.77 -0.96 3.84
CA ILE A 115 21.04 -1.50 4.35
C ILE A 115 20.82 -2.07 5.75
N LEU A 116 21.17 -3.34 5.93
CA LEU A 116 21.06 -4.06 7.19
C LEU A 116 22.36 -3.93 8.02
N PRO A 117 22.34 -4.18 9.34
CA PRO A 117 23.53 -4.07 10.18
C PRO A 117 24.73 -4.92 9.74
N ASN A 118 24.49 -6.03 9.07
CA ASN A 118 25.56 -6.90 8.52
C ASN A 118 26.05 -6.45 7.12
N GLU A 119 25.52 -5.35 6.60
CA GLU A 119 25.82 -4.79 5.28
C GLU A 119 26.45 -3.39 5.37
N ASP A 120 26.99 -3.02 6.53
CA ASP A 120 27.57 -1.68 6.79
C ASP A 120 28.66 -1.28 5.77
N TYR A 121 29.30 -2.26 5.11
CA TYR A 121 30.24 -2.00 4.01
C TYR A 121 29.61 -1.23 2.84
N LEU A 122 28.29 -1.32 2.66
CA LEU A 122 27.56 -0.59 1.62
C LEU A 122 27.44 0.91 1.91
N LEU A 123 27.56 1.34 3.17
CA LEU A 123 27.41 2.75 3.56
C LEU A 123 28.43 3.65 2.87
N ASN A 124 29.66 3.16 2.67
CA ASN A 124 30.77 3.91 2.10
C ASN A 124 31.21 3.44 0.72
N THR A 125 30.42 2.57 0.08
CA THR A 125 30.76 1.97 -1.22
C THR A 125 29.88 2.53 -2.33
N THR A 126 30.47 2.77 -3.51
CA THR A 126 29.71 2.97 -4.74
C THR A 126 29.49 1.60 -5.37
N ILE A 127 28.22 1.17 -5.48
CA ILE A 127 27.88 -0.14 -6.03
C ILE A 127 27.76 -0.10 -7.56
N SER A 128 28.00 -1.25 -8.19
CA SER A 128 27.81 -1.46 -9.63
C SER A 128 26.35 -1.81 -9.96
N GLU A 129 25.97 -1.74 -11.24
CA GLU A 129 24.67 -2.23 -11.72
C GLU A 129 24.46 -3.72 -11.40
N THR A 130 25.52 -4.54 -11.48
CA THR A 130 25.47 -5.95 -11.08
C THR A 130 25.06 -6.08 -9.61
N LYS A 131 25.67 -5.27 -8.74
CA LYS A 131 25.31 -5.27 -7.31
C LYS A 131 23.89 -4.78 -7.06
N VAL A 132 23.40 -3.79 -7.82
CA VAL A 132 21.99 -3.37 -7.78
C VAL A 132 21.07 -4.56 -8.09
N ARG A 133 21.36 -5.35 -9.12
CA ARG A 133 20.57 -6.52 -9.48
C ARG A 133 20.62 -7.63 -8.42
N GLU A 134 21.77 -7.86 -7.80
CA GLU A 134 21.91 -8.83 -6.71
C GLU A 134 21.05 -8.45 -5.49
N LEU A 135 21.15 -7.20 -5.03
CA LEU A 135 20.35 -6.69 -3.92
C LEU A 135 18.85 -6.76 -4.24
N PHE A 136 18.46 -6.32 -5.44
CA PHE A 136 17.08 -6.40 -5.88
C PHE A 136 16.58 -7.86 -5.90
N LYS A 137 17.38 -8.81 -6.35
CA LYS A 137 17.00 -10.22 -6.38
C LYS A 137 16.67 -10.74 -4.98
N SER A 138 17.52 -10.46 -4.00
CA SER A 138 17.27 -10.84 -2.61
C SER A 138 15.98 -10.22 -2.05
N ASP A 139 15.72 -8.95 -2.36
CA ASP A 139 14.54 -8.24 -1.86
C ASP A 139 13.25 -8.71 -2.53
N ILE A 140 13.27 -8.89 -3.86
CA ILE A 140 12.07 -9.30 -4.59
C ILE A 140 11.63 -10.71 -4.23
N GLU A 141 12.57 -11.62 -3.98
CA GLU A 141 12.26 -12.98 -3.53
C GLU A 141 11.48 -12.96 -2.21
N LYS A 142 11.91 -12.16 -1.23
CA LYS A 142 11.20 -11.97 0.05
C LYS A 142 9.80 -11.37 -0.16
N ILE A 143 9.68 -10.39 -1.07
CA ILE A 143 8.41 -9.73 -1.37
C ILE A 143 7.43 -10.67 -2.06
N VAL A 144 7.88 -11.47 -3.02
CA VAL A 144 7.06 -12.49 -3.69
C VAL A 144 6.58 -13.54 -2.68
N GLN A 145 7.47 -14.01 -1.79
CA GLN A 145 7.08 -14.94 -0.71
C GLN A 145 6.05 -14.32 0.23
N ASP A 146 6.20 -13.03 0.58
CA ASP A 146 5.25 -12.32 1.43
C ASP A 146 3.87 -12.21 0.76
N VAL A 147 3.79 -11.85 -0.53
CA VAL A 147 2.55 -11.81 -1.30
C VAL A 147 1.91 -13.20 -1.36
N ASN A 148 2.70 -14.25 -1.65
CA ASN A 148 2.22 -15.63 -1.70
C ASN A 148 1.66 -16.12 -0.36
N SER A 149 2.22 -15.65 0.76
CA SER A 149 1.79 -16.06 2.10
C SER A 149 0.41 -15.51 2.50
N VAL A 150 -0.04 -14.39 1.90
CA VAL A 150 -1.27 -13.70 2.29
C VAL A 150 -2.37 -13.72 1.23
N VAL A 151 -2.03 -13.94 -0.04
CA VAL A 151 -3.00 -14.09 -1.14
C VAL A 151 -3.47 -15.54 -1.21
N ARG A 152 -4.79 -15.75 -1.12
CA ARG A 152 -5.42 -17.08 -1.04
C ARG A 152 -6.24 -17.45 -2.26
N VAL A 153 -6.13 -16.65 -3.33
CA VAL A 153 -6.91 -16.83 -4.56
C VAL A 153 -5.98 -16.93 -5.77
N PRO A 154 -6.39 -17.60 -6.84
CA PRO A 154 -5.61 -17.63 -8.08
C PRO A 154 -5.39 -16.22 -8.62
N LEU A 155 -4.22 -16.00 -9.19
CA LEU A 155 -3.87 -14.75 -9.87
C LEU A 155 -3.43 -15.05 -11.29
N THR A 156 -3.64 -14.12 -12.21
CA THR A 156 -2.90 -14.11 -13.47
C THR A 156 -1.47 -13.61 -13.23
N ARG A 157 -0.58 -13.82 -14.18
CA ARG A 157 0.79 -13.33 -14.14
C ARG A 157 0.84 -11.81 -13.95
N ASN A 158 0.03 -11.08 -14.72
CA ASN A 158 -0.06 -9.62 -14.65
C ASN A 158 -0.64 -9.13 -13.32
N GLN A 159 -1.62 -9.81 -12.76
CA GLN A 159 -2.16 -9.52 -11.43
C GLN A 159 -1.09 -9.69 -10.35
N LYS A 160 -0.33 -10.77 -10.42
CA LYS A 160 0.76 -11.01 -9.47
C LYS A 160 1.84 -9.94 -9.55
N LEU A 161 2.28 -9.59 -10.76
CA LEU A 161 3.27 -8.54 -10.97
C LEU A 161 2.80 -7.19 -10.41
N ALA A 162 1.52 -6.84 -10.62
CA ALA A 162 0.93 -5.62 -10.07
C ALA A 162 0.90 -5.61 -8.54
N LEU A 163 0.46 -6.71 -7.91
CA LEU A 163 0.39 -6.82 -6.45
C LEU A 163 1.78 -6.80 -5.80
N VAL A 164 2.76 -7.45 -6.40
CA VAL A 164 4.16 -7.41 -5.96
C VAL A 164 4.71 -5.98 -6.07
N SER A 165 4.39 -5.25 -7.15
CA SER A 165 4.77 -3.83 -7.30
C SER A 165 4.14 -2.96 -6.20
N ILE A 166 2.86 -3.16 -5.89
CA ILE A 166 2.19 -2.44 -4.80
C ILE A 166 2.88 -2.75 -3.46
N ARG A 167 3.09 -4.05 -3.16
CA ARG A 167 3.74 -4.50 -1.92
C ARG A 167 5.16 -3.93 -1.77
N TYR A 168 5.92 -3.90 -2.86
CA TYR A 168 7.26 -3.29 -2.90
C TYR A 168 7.23 -1.83 -2.44
N ASN A 169 6.28 -1.06 -2.92
CA ASN A 169 6.18 0.37 -2.65
C ASN A 169 5.60 0.71 -1.26
N VAL A 170 4.52 0.01 -0.82
CA VAL A 170 3.82 0.36 0.43
C VAL A 170 4.35 -0.39 1.65
N GLY A 171 5.24 -1.35 1.46
CA GLY A 171 5.75 -2.20 2.53
C GLY A 171 4.75 -3.26 3.02
N PRO A 172 5.19 -4.18 3.93
CA PRO A 172 4.36 -5.29 4.39
C PRO A 172 3.12 -4.83 5.16
N ALA A 173 3.28 -3.86 6.05
CA ALA A 173 2.17 -3.35 6.86
C ALA A 173 1.12 -2.65 5.99
N GLY A 174 1.54 -1.78 5.06
CA GLY A 174 0.65 -1.09 4.13
C GLY A 174 -0.12 -2.07 3.24
N PHE A 175 0.53 -3.10 2.73
CA PHE A 175 -0.12 -4.11 1.88
C PHE A 175 -1.17 -4.92 2.62
N ARG A 176 -0.93 -5.27 3.90
CA ARG A 176 -1.82 -6.08 4.72
C ARG A 176 -2.93 -5.29 5.40
N SER A 177 -2.74 -3.99 5.65
CA SER A 177 -3.64 -3.19 6.47
C SER A 177 -4.92 -2.73 5.77
N GLY A 178 -4.99 -2.85 4.45
CA GLY A 178 -6.07 -2.27 3.64
C GLY A 178 -7.17 -3.26 3.25
N LYS A 179 -8.30 -2.73 2.79
CA LYS A 179 -9.38 -3.53 2.21
C LYS A 179 -8.97 -4.26 0.93
N LEU A 180 -7.88 -3.83 0.26
CA LEU A 180 -7.43 -4.41 -1.01
C LEU A 180 -7.19 -5.91 -0.89
N LEU A 181 -6.45 -6.37 0.11
CA LEU A 181 -6.15 -7.77 0.31
C LEU A 181 -7.39 -8.60 0.69
N SER A 182 -8.27 -8.07 1.54
CA SER A 182 -9.52 -8.75 1.90
C SER A 182 -10.47 -8.85 0.71
N THR A 183 -10.59 -7.79 -0.10
CA THR A 183 -11.39 -7.78 -1.34
C THR A 183 -10.85 -8.81 -2.33
N LEU A 184 -9.51 -8.87 -2.50
CA LEU A 184 -8.86 -9.86 -3.35
C LEU A 184 -9.16 -11.30 -2.89
N ASN A 185 -9.00 -11.58 -1.60
CA ASN A 185 -9.21 -12.91 -1.04
C ASN A 185 -10.68 -13.36 -1.06
N ASN A 186 -11.62 -12.44 -1.23
CA ASN A 186 -13.02 -12.71 -1.53
C ASN A 186 -13.29 -12.90 -3.03
N ARG A 187 -12.24 -12.99 -3.87
CA ARG A 187 -12.31 -13.15 -5.33
C ARG A 187 -12.97 -11.98 -6.07
N ASP A 188 -13.08 -10.82 -5.44
CA ASP A 188 -13.59 -9.61 -6.08
C ASP A 188 -12.44 -8.87 -6.82
N TYR A 189 -12.01 -9.44 -7.94
CA TYR A 189 -10.93 -8.88 -8.76
C TYR A 189 -11.32 -7.53 -9.37
N ALA A 190 -12.60 -7.34 -9.70
CA ALA A 190 -13.11 -6.07 -10.21
C ALA A 190 -13.04 -4.97 -9.15
N GLY A 191 -13.45 -5.28 -7.92
CA GLY A 191 -13.33 -4.38 -6.78
C GLY A 191 -11.88 -4.02 -6.49
N VAL A 192 -10.95 -4.99 -6.55
CA VAL A 192 -9.50 -4.74 -6.41
C VAL A 192 -9.02 -3.77 -7.48
N ALA A 193 -9.32 -4.00 -8.75
CA ALA A 193 -8.92 -3.14 -9.85
C ALA A 193 -9.42 -1.70 -9.68
N ALA A 194 -10.66 -1.52 -9.21
CA ALA A 194 -11.24 -0.21 -8.91
C ALA A 194 -10.58 0.49 -7.71
N MET A 195 -10.07 -0.26 -6.73
CA MET A 195 -9.43 0.27 -5.53
C MET A 195 -7.98 0.71 -5.77
N ILE A 196 -7.22 -0.01 -6.60
CA ILE A 196 -5.79 0.23 -6.81
C ILE A 196 -5.46 1.70 -7.12
N PRO A 197 -6.17 2.44 -8.01
CA PRO A 197 -5.81 3.81 -8.38
C PRO A 197 -5.74 4.80 -7.20
N ASN A 198 -6.44 4.51 -6.11
CA ASN A 198 -6.49 5.35 -4.91
C ASN A 198 -5.87 4.68 -3.68
N PHE A 199 -5.21 3.54 -3.86
CA PHE A 199 -4.63 2.78 -2.75
C PHE A 199 -3.31 3.39 -2.29
N ILE A 200 -3.31 3.97 -1.07
CA ILE A 200 -2.12 4.58 -0.44
C ILE A 200 -1.39 5.52 -1.41
N VAL A 201 -2.10 6.59 -1.80
CA VAL A 201 -1.58 7.64 -2.68
C VAL A 201 -1.09 8.88 -1.92
N THR A 202 -0.90 8.76 -0.60
CA THR A 202 -0.39 9.81 0.26
C THR A 202 1.06 9.53 0.66
N SER A 203 1.85 10.59 0.76
CA SER A 203 3.20 10.57 1.32
C SER A 203 3.16 10.85 2.84
N ASN A 204 4.34 10.99 3.46
CA ASN A 204 4.47 11.32 4.87
C ASN A 204 3.58 12.51 5.28
N GLY A 205 2.82 12.33 6.37
CA GLY A 205 1.87 13.32 6.85
C GLY A 205 0.49 13.29 6.17
N GLY A 206 0.20 12.27 5.35
CA GLY A 206 -1.11 12.12 4.71
C GLY A 206 -1.34 13.04 3.50
N ILE A 207 -0.28 13.67 2.98
CA ILE A 207 -0.35 14.57 1.83
C ILE A 207 -0.51 13.76 0.55
N PHE A 208 -1.51 14.10 -0.28
CA PHE A 208 -1.72 13.49 -1.58
C PHE A 208 -0.47 13.63 -2.47
N ASN A 209 -0.12 12.55 -3.17
CA ASN A 209 1.05 12.51 -4.04
C ASN A 209 0.66 12.02 -5.44
N GLN A 210 0.74 12.92 -6.41
CA GLN A 210 0.37 12.65 -7.80
C GLN A 210 1.22 11.56 -8.44
N ALA A 211 2.53 11.48 -8.12
CA ALA A 211 3.40 10.44 -8.64
C ALA A 211 3.00 9.06 -8.14
N LEU A 212 2.62 8.95 -6.86
CA LEU A 212 2.07 7.70 -6.30
C LEU A 212 0.75 7.33 -6.98
N GLN A 213 -0.15 8.28 -7.24
CA GLN A 213 -1.39 7.99 -7.94
C GLN A 213 -1.13 7.52 -9.38
N ASN A 214 -0.20 8.14 -10.11
CA ASN A 214 0.17 7.71 -11.45
C ASN A 214 0.74 6.28 -11.44
N ARG A 215 1.56 5.96 -10.44
CA ARG A 215 2.06 4.60 -10.21
C ARG A 215 0.89 3.63 -10.01
N ARG A 216 -0.06 3.93 -9.13
CA ARG A 216 -1.25 3.10 -8.86
C ARG A 216 -2.11 2.90 -10.11
N ARG A 217 -2.31 3.94 -10.92
CA ARG A 217 -3.03 3.81 -12.20
C ARG A 217 -2.34 2.83 -13.14
N SER A 218 -1.01 2.87 -13.27
CA SER A 218 -0.27 1.91 -14.09
C SER A 218 -0.33 0.48 -13.53
N GLU A 219 -0.34 0.31 -12.21
CA GLU A 219 -0.51 -0.98 -11.55
C GLU A 219 -1.94 -1.53 -11.73
N ALA A 220 -2.97 -0.67 -11.71
CA ALA A 220 -4.34 -1.05 -12.02
C ALA A 220 -4.49 -1.51 -13.49
N GLN A 221 -3.89 -0.79 -14.43
CA GLN A 221 -3.88 -1.18 -15.84
C GLN A 221 -3.20 -2.53 -16.04
N LEU A 222 -2.08 -2.77 -15.36
CA LEU A 222 -1.40 -4.06 -15.39
C LEU A 222 -2.27 -5.16 -14.79
N PHE A 223 -2.93 -4.91 -13.66
CA PHE A 223 -3.81 -5.87 -12.98
C PHE A 223 -5.00 -6.30 -13.86
N LEU A 224 -5.50 -5.40 -14.69
CA LEU A 224 -6.60 -5.66 -15.62
C LEU A 224 -6.16 -6.34 -16.93
N LYS A 225 -4.87 -6.31 -17.25
CA LYS A 225 -4.35 -6.87 -18.48
C LYS A 225 -4.44 -8.41 -18.44
N THR A 226 -5.05 -8.99 -19.47
CA THR A 226 -5.02 -10.44 -19.68
C THR A 226 -3.62 -10.93 -20.02
N ASP A 227 -3.28 -12.17 -19.62
CA ASP A 227 -1.97 -12.81 -19.93
C ASP A 227 -1.91 -13.27 -21.37
#